data_e19523968d0293ba66d801a75468122b
#
_entry.id   e19523968d0293ba66d801a75468122b
#
_cell.length_a   1.000
_cell.length_b   1.000
_cell.length_c   1.000
_cell.angle_alpha   90.00
_cell.angle_beta   90.00
_cell.angle_gamma   90.00
#
_symmetry.space_group_name_H-M   'P 1'
#
loop_
_entity.id
_entity.type
_entity.pdbx_description
1 polymer ?
#
loop_
_entity_poly.entity_id
_entity_poly.type
_entity_poly.pdbx_seq_one_letter_code
_entity_poly.pdbx_strand_id
1 'polypeptide(L)'
;MSFYNTQTPDRFVVQAPEVLNAQNVQFLLSGFSQPTYGTSANAVTTASNQTYTASNLINGFVARSGAGTFTDTLPLGADLITALNNDQSIRANNQLPYAKGVQVGFNFSVAILNSTGNTLTIQGNTNLSLKGTTQTIANNALGIFKVYITSATTAQAVLLG
;
A
#
# COMPACT_ATOMS: atom_id res chain seq x y z
N MET A 1 -34.22 -22.87 34.89
CA MET A 1 -33.51 -23.12 34.26
C MET A 1 -33.25 -22.54 33.21
N SER A 2 -32.52 -22.24 32.72
CA SER A 2 -32.18 -21.61 32.01
C SER A 2 -31.75 -21.55 31.07
N PHE A 3 -31.66 -21.75 30.55
CA PHE A 3 -31.28 -21.72 29.81
C PHE A 3 -30.87 -21.07 29.12
N TYR A 4 -30.57 -20.95 28.99
CA TYR A 4 -30.22 -20.69 28.42
C TYR A 4 -29.91 -19.87 27.99
N ASN A 5 -29.75 -19.67 28.11
CA ASN A 5 -29.96 -19.09 27.76
C ASN A 5 -29.74 -18.75 26.82
N THR A 6 -29.68 -19.40 26.56
CA THR A 6 -29.58 -18.72 25.68
C THR A 6 -28.84 -17.63 25.79
N GLN A 7 -28.02 -17.69 26.57
CA GLN A 7 -27.10 -16.82 26.68
C GLN A 7 -26.35 -16.60 25.47
N THR A 8 -26.28 -17.47 24.52
CA THR A 8 -25.59 -17.27 23.26
C THR A 8 -26.02 -16.04 22.50
N PRO A 9 -27.32 -15.77 22.39
CA PRO A 9 -27.76 -14.52 21.82
C PRO A 9 -27.33 -13.33 22.65
N ASP A 10 -27.44 -13.47 23.95
CA ASP A 10 -27.06 -12.37 24.82
C ASP A 10 -25.59 -12.04 24.74
N ARG A 11 -24.77 -13.06 24.68
CA ARG A 11 -23.37 -12.85 24.49
C ARG A 11 -23.04 -12.20 23.18
N PHE A 12 -23.76 -12.58 22.17
CA PHE A 12 -23.55 -12.00 20.87
C PHE A 12 -23.92 -10.52 20.87
N VAL A 13 -25.02 -10.17 21.52
CA VAL A 13 -25.46 -8.78 21.62
C VAL A 13 -24.52 -7.97 22.49
N VAL A 14 -24.06 -8.54 23.60
CA VAL A 14 -23.16 -7.85 24.51
C VAL A 14 -21.78 -7.63 23.87
N GLN A 15 -21.35 -8.57 23.08
CA GLN A 15 -20.05 -8.43 22.39
C GLN A 15 -20.10 -7.40 21.27
N ALA A 16 -21.27 -7.12 20.72
CA ALA A 16 -21.37 -6.12 19.67
C ALA A 16 -20.84 -4.74 20.09
N PRO A 17 -21.13 -4.23 21.28
CA PRO A 17 -20.51 -2.97 21.73
C PRO A 17 -19.00 -3.08 21.91
N GLU A 18 -18.52 -4.24 22.34
CA GLU A 18 -17.08 -4.44 22.46
C GLU A 18 -16.41 -4.49 21.10
N VAL A 19 -17.05 -5.13 20.15
CA VAL A 19 -16.59 -5.14 18.77
C VAL A 19 -16.61 -3.74 18.17
N LEU A 20 -17.50 -2.90 18.63
CA LEU A 20 -17.63 -1.53 18.16
C LEU A 20 -16.80 -0.51 18.97
N ASN A 21 -15.89 -0.95 19.83
CA ASN A 21 -14.95 -0.02 20.44
C ASN A 21 -14.02 0.57 19.35
N ALA A 22 -13.36 1.67 19.67
CA ALA A 22 -12.58 2.42 18.70
C ALA A 22 -11.55 1.56 17.94
N GLN A 23 -10.95 0.59 18.60
CA GLN A 23 -9.96 -0.29 17.99
C GLN A 23 -10.61 -1.30 17.06
N ASN A 24 -11.75 -1.85 17.46
CA ASN A 24 -12.45 -2.86 16.66
C ASN A 24 -13.21 -2.25 15.50
N VAL A 25 -13.71 -1.03 15.63
CA VAL A 25 -14.28 -0.28 14.50
C VAL A 25 -13.19 0.00 13.48
N GLN A 26 -12.03 0.38 13.93
CA GLN A 26 -10.90 0.60 13.04
C GLN A 26 -10.47 -0.70 12.35
N PHE A 27 -10.52 -1.81 13.04
CA PHE A 27 -10.26 -3.13 12.46
C PHE A 27 -11.32 -3.52 11.41
N LEU A 28 -12.59 -3.30 11.69
CA LEU A 28 -13.66 -3.58 10.73
C LEU A 28 -13.59 -2.66 9.51
N LEU A 29 -13.27 -1.40 9.73
CA LEU A 29 -13.13 -0.43 8.64
C LEU A 29 -11.85 -0.67 7.85
N SER A 30 -10.80 -1.13 8.49
CA SER A 30 -9.53 -1.42 7.83
C SER A 30 -9.63 -2.60 6.88
N GLY A 31 -10.56 -3.50 7.10
CA GLY A 31 -10.87 -4.58 6.16
C GLY A 31 -11.42 -4.07 4.83
N PHE A 32 -11.94 -2.87 4.81
CA PHE A 32 -12.48 -2.21 3.62
C PHE A 32 -11.68 -0.99 3.21
N SER A 33 -10.83 -0.47 4.09
CA SER A 33 -10.00 0.68 3.76
C SER A 33 -8.79 0.23 2.96
N GLN A 34 -8.58 0.87 1.86
CA GLN A 34 -7.26 0.96 1.26
C GLN A 34 -6.29 1.39 2.37
N PRO A 35 -5.02 0.99 2.32
CA PRO A 35 -4.01 1.52 3.22
C PRO A 35 -4.22 3.02 3.33
N THR A 36 -4.41 3.50 4.54
CA THR A 36 -4.66 4.92 4.76
C THR A 36 -3.49 5.66 4.14
N TYR A 37 -3.79 6.47 3.14
CA TYR A 37 -2.76 7.36 2.61
C TYR A 37 -2.20 8.12 3.81
N GLY A 38 -0.94 7.83 4.14
CA GLY A 38 -0.33 8.45 5.30
C GLY A 38 -0.50 9.95 5.21
N THR A 39 -0.89 10.55 6.31
CA THR A 39 -1.07 12.00 6.41
C THR A 39 0.23 12.77 6.19
N SER A 40 1.33 12.04 6.11
CA SER A 40 2.65 12.58 5.75
C SER A 40 2.96 12.16 4.33
N ALA A 41 2.91 13.10 3.42
CA ALA A 41 3.43 12.90 2.08
C ALA A 41 4.90 12.48 2.19
N ASN A 42 5.24 11.34 1.56
CA ASN A 42 6.64 10.97 1.42
C ASN A 42 7.25 11.92 0.40
N ALA A 43 7.86 12.98 0.90
CA ALA A 43 8.49 13.98 0.06
C ALA A 43 9.85 13.46 -0.43
N VAL A 44 10.02 13.40 -1.73
CA VAL A 44 11.27 13.11 -2.40
C VAL A 44 11.71 14.38 -3.13
N THR A 45 12.63 15.13 -2.53
CA THR A 45 12.95 16.49 -2.93
C THR A 45 14.30 16.62 -3.62
N THR A 46 15.04 15.54 -3.80
CA THR A 46 16.39 15.56 -4.35
C THR A 46 16.43 15.90 -5.84
N ALA A 47 17.42 16.66 -6.26
CA ALA A 47 17.64 17.02 -7.66
C ALA A 47 18.50 15.95 -8.38
N SER A 48 18.12 14.70 -8.29
CA SER A 48 18.75 13.55 -8.95
C SER A 48 17.76 12.40 -9.10
N ASN A 49 18.06 11.44 -9.96
CA ASN A 49 17.30 10.20 -10.06
C ASN A 49 17.25 9.50 -8.71
N GLN A 50 16.11 8.95 -8.35
CA GLN A 50 15.91 8.31 -7.06
C GLN A 50 15.47 6.86 -7.24
N THR A 51 15.81 6.04 -6.26
CA THR A 51 15.16 4.76 -6.05
C THR A 51 14.21 4.91 -4.87
N TYR A 52 12.93 4.69 -5.09
CA TYR A 52 11.95 4.74 -4.01
C TYR A 52 12.18 3.59 -3.04
N THR A 53 11.88 3.83 -1.78
CA THR A 53 11.88 2.78 -0.76
C THR A 53 10.55 2.03 -0.77
N ALA A 54 10.53 0.85 -0.19
CA ALA A 54 9.28 0.10 0.01
C ALA A 54 8.27 0.93 0.80
N SER A 55 8.71 1.66 1.81
CA SER A 55 7.86 2.54 2.62
C SER A 55 7.23 3.67 1.79
N ASN A 56 7.94 4.21 0.80
CA ASN A 56 7.36 5.22 -0.08
C ASN A 56 6.12 4.69 -0.78
N LEU A 57 6.14 3.43 -1.23
CA LEU A 57 5.01 2.83 -1.92
C LEU A 57 3.89 2.42 -0.96
N ILE A 58 4.23 1.81 0.17
CA ILE A 58 3.24 1.32 1.15
C ILE A 58 2.44 2.48 1.74
N ASN A 59 3.08 3.63 1.95
CA ASN A 59 2.39 4.81 2.43
C ASN A 59 1.37 5.38 1.44
N GLY A 60 1.36 4.89 0.21
CA GLY A 60 0.31 5.17 -0.77
C GLY A 60 0.41 6.52 -1.47
N PHE A 61 1.27 7.42 -1.03
CA PHE A 61 1.46 8.72 -1.67
C PHE A 61 2.91 9.19 -1.63
N VAL A 62 3.42 9.59 -2.78
CA VAL A 62 4.76 10.16 -2.95
C VAL A 62 4.65 11.54 -3.58
N ALA A 63 5.21 12.55 -2.94
CA ALA A 63 5.37 13.88 -3.52
C ALA A 63 6.79 14.02 -4.07
N ARG A 64 6.93 13.93 -5.37
CA ARG A 64 8.21 14.05 -6.06
C ARG A 64 8.45 15.49 -6.52
N SER A 65 9.50 16.12 -6.00
CA SER A 65 9.88 17.48 -6.37
C SER A 65 11.39 17.56 -6.63
N GLY A 66 11.88 18.78 -6.86
CA GLY A 66 13.24 19.03 -7.29
C GLY A 66 13.27 19.39 -8.76
N ALA A 67 14.13 20.34 -9.13
CA ALA A 67 14.17 20.85 -10.49
C ALA A 67 15.03 19.97 -11.39
N GLY A 68 14.43 19.37 -12.42
CA GLY A 68 15.13 18.55 -13.39
C GLY A 68 14.27 17.50 -14.07
N THR A 69 14.87 16.82 -15.03
CA THR A 69 14.27 15.64 -15.67
C THR A 69 14.85 14.40 -15.01
N PHE A 70 13.99 13.57 -14.44
CA PHE A 70 14.43 12.41 -13.66
C PHE A 70 13.86 11.11 -14.20
N THR A 71 14.63 10.06 -14.02
CA THR A 71 14.18 8.67 -14.16
C THR A 71 14.31 8.03 -12.78
N ASP A 72 13.16 7.89 -12.12
CA ASP A 72 13.11 7.29 -10.80
C ASP A 72 12.79 5.79 -10.91
N THR A 73 13.34 5.02 -9.99
CA THR A 73 13.25 3.56 -9.98
C THR A 73 12.38 3.11 -8.81
N LEU A 74 11.50 2.17 -9.06
CA LEU A 74 10.72 1.51 -8.00
C LEU A 74 11.66 0.73 -7.05
N PRO A 75 11.23 0.42 -5.82
CA PRO A 75 12.05 -0.38 -4.91
C PRO A 75 12.28 -1.80 -5.44
N LEU A 76 13.19 -2.51 -4.82
CA LEU A 76 13.32 -3.95 -5.05
C LEU A 76 12.03 -4.67 -4.65
N GLY A 77 11.59 -5.64 -5.44
CA GLY A 77 10.39 -6.42 -5.11
C GLY A 77 10.53 -7.18 -3.80
N ALA A 78 11.72 -7.67 -3.48
CA ALA A 78 11.98 -8.36 -2.23
C ALA A 78 11.83 -7.42 -1.02
N ASP A 79 12.29 -6.18 -1.12
CA ASP A 79 12.17 -5.19 -0.05
C ASP A 79 10.70 -4.80 0.16
N LEU A 80 9.97 -4.65 -0.94
CA LEU A 80 8.54 -4.33 -0.90
C LEU A 80 7.76 -5.45 -0.20
N ILE A 81 8.00 -6.70 -0.58
CA ILE A 81 7.32 -7.86 0.02
C ILE A 81 7.68 -8.00 1.49
N THR A 82 8.94 -7.78 1.85
CA THR A 82 9.39 -7.80 3.24
C THR A 82 8.70 -6.71 4.06
N ALA A 83 8.60 -5.51 3.53
CA ALA A 83 7.96 -4.41 4.20
C ALA A 83 6.44 -4.63 4.37
N LEU A 84 5.77 -5.16 3.33
CA LEU A 84 4.36 -5.54 3.40
C LEU A 84 4.13 -6.64 4.44
N ASN A 85 5.04 -7.61 4.54
CA ASN A 85 4.95 -8.67 5.53
C ASN A 85 5.13 -8.16 6.97
N ASN A 86 5.85 -7.07 7.14
CA ASN A 86 6.10 -6.46 8.43
C ASN A 86 5.06 -5.40 8.81
N ASP A 87 4.26 -4.94 7.86
CA ASP A 87 3.22 -3.97 8.12
C ASP A 87 2.05 -4.61 8.86
N GLN A 88 1.89 -4.23 10.12
CA GLN A 88 0.85 -4.79 10.98
C GLN A 88 -0.56 -4.44 10.50
N SER A 89 -0.75 -3.30 9.84
CA SER A 89 -2.06 -2.93 9.32
C SER A 89 -2.50 -3.85 8.19
N ILE A 90 -1.56 -4.24 7.33
CA ILE A 90 -1.79 -5.19 6.25
C ILE A 90 -1.98 -6.60 6.80
N ARG A 91 -1.20 -6.97 7.81
CA ARG A 91 -1.33 -8.28 8.47
C ARG A 91 -2.67 -8.42 9.18
N ALA A 92 -3.12 -7.37 9.84
CA ALA A 92 -4.42 -7.36 10.49
C ALA A 92 -5.57 -7.46 9.48
N ASN A 93 -5.45 -6.79 8.34
CA ASN A 93 -6.46 -6.80 7.29
C ASN A 93 -6.56 -8.14 6.56
N ASN A 94 -5.49 -8.90 6.49
CA ASN A 94 -5.52 -10.23 5.91
C ASN A 94 -6.28 -11.25 6.78
N GLN A 95 -6.66 -10.86 7.98
CA GLN A 95 -7.51 -11.58 8.94
C GLN A 95 -7.21 -13.06 9.11
N LEU A 96 -6.09 -13.51 8.65
CA LEU A 96 -5.73 -14.90 8.80
C LEU A 96 -4.84 -14.99 10.02
N PRO A 97 -5.32 -15.58 11.12
CA PRO A 97 -4.51 -15.78 12.33
C PRO A 97 -3.22 -16.55 12.03
N TYR A 98 -3.14 -17.09 10.83
CA TYR A 98 -2.01 -17.87 10.33
C TYR A 98 -1.46 -17.30 9.01
N ALA A 99 -1.68 -16.03 8.71
CA ALA A 99 -1.20 -15.43 7.47
C ALA A 99 0.33 -15.56 7.38
N LYS A 100 0.74 -16.38 6.47
CA LYS A 100 2.18 -16.63 6.20
C LYS A 100 2.78 -15.53 5.33
N GLY A 101 2.36 -14.28 5.56
CA GLY A 101 2.79 -13.14 4.78
C GLY A 101 1.78 -12.73 3.70
N VAL A 102 2.20 -11.79 2.89
CA VAL A 102 1.38 -11.23 1.82
C VAL A 102 1.14 -12.29 0.74
N GLN A 103 -0.13 -12.47 0.38
CA GLN A 103 -0.54 -13.50 -0.57
C GLN A 103 -0.43 -13.02 -2.02
N VAL A 104 -0.25 -13.97 -2.94
CA VAL A 104 -0.36 -13.72 -4.37
C VAL A 104 -1.76 -13.17 -4.68
N GLY A 105 -1.80 -12.12 -5.48
CA GLY A 105 -3.04 -11.40 -5.79
C GLY A 105 -3.33 -10.22 -4.87
N PHE A 106 -2.65 -10.09 -3.73
CA PHE A 106 -2.73 -8.88 -2.93
C PHE A 106 -2.32 -7.68 -3.78
N ASN A 107 -3.04 -6.60 -3.63
CA ASN A 107 -2.77 -5.41 -4.40
C ASN A 107 -3.13 -4.13 -3.64
N PHE A 108 -2.45 -3.05 -3.99
CA PHE A 108 -2.68 -1.73 -3.42
C PHE A 108 -2.37 -0.65 -4.45
N SER A 109 -2.77 0.57 -4.16
CA SER A 109 -2.51 1.71 -5.03
C SER A 109 -1.50 2.65 -4.40
N VAL A 110 -0.66 3.24 -5.23
CA VAL A 110 0.23 4.32 -4.85
C VAL A 110 0.09 5.45 -5.84
N ALA A 111 0.02 6.66 -5.33
CA ALA A 111 -0.06 7.87 -6.12
C ALA A 111 1.29 8.60 -6.06
N ILE A 112 1.80 9.02 -7.19
CA ILE A 112 3.02 9.81 -7.32
C ILE A 112 2.67 11.13 -7.95
N LEU A 113 2.79 12.21 -7.17
CA LEU A 113 2.64 13.58 -7.68
C LEU A 113 3.99 14.06 -8.21
N ASN A 114 4.03 14.43 -9.46
CA ASN A 114 5.22 14.99 -10.07
C ASN A 114 5.19 16.52 -10.03
N SER A 115 6.10 17.12 -9.29
CA SER A 115 6.31 18.58 -9.21
C SER A 115 7.76 18.96 -9.52
N THR A 116 8.38 18.24 -10.47
CA THR A 116 9.81 18.45 -10.82
C THR A 116 10.03 19.56 -11.84
N GLY A 117 8.96 20.12 -12.39
CA GLY A 117 9.06 21.08 -13.49
C GLY A 117 9.15 20.43 -14.87
N ASN A 118 9.39 19.13 -14.95
CA ASN A 118 9.55 18.35 -16.16
C ASN A 118 8.80 17.03 -16.08
N THR A 119 8.79 16.27 -17.16
CA THR A 119 8.26 14.91 -17.16
C THR A 119 9.13 14.00 -16.27
N LEU A 120 8.49 13.28 -15.36
CA LEU A 120 9.10 12.26 -14.53
C LEU A 120 8.93 10.90 -15.19
N THR A 121 10.02 10.17 -15.36
CA THR A 121 9.97 8.78 -15.83
C THR A 121 10.08 7.84 -14.64
N ILE A 122 9.22 6.83 -14.60
CA ILE A 122 9.27 5.76 -13.62
C ILE A 122 9.67 4.47 -14.31
N GLN A 123 10.59 3.74 -13.73
CA GLN A 123 11.02 2.42 -14.19
C GLN A 123 10.91 1.36 -13.09
N GLY A 124 10.79 0.12 -13.52
CA GLY A 124 10.79 -1.03 -12.61
C GLY A 124 12.16 -1.31 -12.02
N ASN A 125 12.19 -2.29 -11.13
CA ASN A 125 13.41 -2.79 -10.50
C ASN A 125 13.38 -4.33 -10.45
N THR A 126 14.44 -4.93 -9.93
CA THR A 126 14.52 -6.38 -9.75
C THR A 126 13.33 -6.88 -8.92
N ASN A 127 12.61 -7.83 -9.47
CA ASN A 127 11.44 -8.43 -8.84
C ASN A 127 10.25 -7.48 -8.58
N LEU A 128 10.31 -6.25 -9.06
CA LEU A 128 9.17 -5.33 -9.15
C LEU A 128 9.13 -4.77 -10.58
N SER A 129 8.49 -5.50 -11.46
CA SER A 129 8.37 -5.11 -12.85
C SER A 129 7.31 -4.02 -13.03
N LEU A 130 7.53 -3.16 -14.01
CA LEU A 130 6.54 -2.21 -14.46
C LEU A 130 5.88 -2.76 -15.74
N LYS A 131 4.58 -2.67 -15.87
CA LYS A 131 3.91 -3.06 -17.10
C LYS A 131 4.22 -2.05 -18.20
N GLY A 132 4.93 -2.51 -19.21
CA GLY A 132 5.70 -1.68 -20.13
C GLY A 132 7.10 -1.47 -19.53
N THR A 133 8.03 -0.91 -20.30
CA THR A 133 9.41 -0.75 -19.85
C THR A 133 9.57 0.42 -18.89
N THR A 134 8.90 1.52 -19.17
CA THR A 134 8.86 2.75 -18.37
C THR A 134 7.49 3.39 -18.48
N GLN A 135 7.17 4.23 -17.51
CA GLN A 135 5.96 5.04 -17.53
C GLN A 135 6.31 6.48 -17.21
N THR A 136 5.56 7.42 -17.74
CA THR A 136 5.84 8.84 -17.55
C THR A 136 4.68 9.56 -16.86
N ILE A 137 5.03 10.50 -15.99
CA ILE A 137 4.08 11.38 -15.31
C ILE A 137 4.44 12.80 -15.72
N ALA A 138 3.50 13.52 -16.33
CA ALA A 138 3.72 14.89 -16.76
C ALA A 138 3.96 15.80 -15.54
N ASN A 139 4.58 16.95 -15.77
CA ASN A 139 4.76 17.94 -14.70
C ASN A 139 3.41 18.38 -14.13
N ASN A 140 3.35 18.52 -12.83
CA ASN A 140 2.17 18.85 -12.03
C ASN A 140 1.00 17.85 -12.21
N ALA A 141 1.31 16.62 -12.63
CA ALA A 141 0.33 15.55 -12.79
C ALA A 141 0.51 14.49 -11.70
N LEU A 142 -0.56 13.73 -11.48
CA LEU A 142 -0.61 12.60 -10.57
C LEU A 142 -0.61 11.31 -11.38
N GLY A 143 0.37 10.45 -11.16
CA GLY A 143 0.36 9.09 -11.68
C GLY A 143 -0.13 8.12 -10.62
N ILE A 144 -1.13 7.31 -10.92
CA ILE A 144 -1.65 6.30 -9.99
C ILE A 144 -1.20 4.93 -10.47
N PHE A 145 -0.44 4.24 -9.65
CA PHE A 145 0.03 2.89 -9.92
C PHE A 145 -0.75 1.89 -9.09
N LYS A 146 -1.17 0.82 -9.72
CA LYS A 146 -1.66 -0.38 -9.04
C LYS A 146 -0.54 -1.38 -8.95
N VAL A 147 -0.22 -1.80 -7.74
CA VAL A 147 0.82 -2.78 -7.47
C VAL A 147 0.18 -4.10 -7.10
N TYR A 148 0.60 -5.18 -7.73
CA TYR A 148 0.10 -6.53 -7.53
C TYR A 148 1.23 -7.44 -7.10
N ILE A 149 1.00 -8.27 -6.09
CA ILE A 149 1.92 -9.35 -5.71
C ILE A 149 1.69 -10.54 -6.62
N THR A 150 2.69 -10.92 -7.37
CA THR A 150 2.61 -11.99 -8.37
C THR A 150 3.22 -13.31 -7.89
N SER A 151 4.09 -13.25 -6.89
CA SER A 151 4.64 -14.43 -6.20
C SER A 151 5.12 -14.04 -4.80
N ALA A 152 5.68 -14.99 -4.08
CA ALA A 152 6.26 -14.74 -2.76
C ALA A 152 7.47 -13.78 -2.80
N THR A 153 8.00 -13.49 -3.96
CA THR A 153 9.20 -12.65 -4.13
C THR A 153 9.09 -11.61 -5.23
N THR A 154 7.99 -11.60 -5.97
CA THR A 154 7.82 -10.72 -7.13
C THR A 154 6.53 -9.94 -7.08
N ALA A 155 6.57 -8.74 -7.63
CA ALA A 155 5.43 -7.87 -7.80
C ALA A 155 5.43 -7.21 -9.18
N GLN A 156 4.30 -6.67 -9.59
CA GLN A 156 4.16 -5.90 -10.81
C GLN A 156 3.39 -4.61 -10.51
N ALA A 157 3.83 -3.52 -11.09
CA ALA A 157 3.15 -2.23 -11.05
C ALA A 157 2.57 -1.89 -12.42
N VAL A 158 1.40 -1.28 -12.43
CA VAL A 158 0.69 -0.83 -13.63
C VAL A 158 0.24 0.61 -13.42
N LEU A 159 0.58 1.50 -14.31
CA LEU A 159 0.06 2.87 -14.30
C LEU A 159 -1.40 2.84 -14.79
N LEU A 160 -2.28 3.44 -14.02
CA LEU A 160 -3.72 3.49 -14.33
C LEU A 160 -4.15 4.76 -15.06
N GLY A 161 -3.33 5.81 -14.99
CA GLY A 161 -3.64 7.11 -15.61
C GLY A 161 -3.06 8.25 -14.79
#